data_65ccd5fdcbbe789f3ffd8134a0c558bb
#
_entry.id   65ccd5fdcbbe789f3ffd8134a0c558bb
#
_cell.length_a   1.000
_cell.length_b   1.000
_cell.length_c   1.000
_cell.angle_alpha   90.00
_cell.angle_beta   90.00
_cell.angle_gamma   90.00
#
_symmetry.space_group_name_H-M   'P 1'
#
loop_
_entity.id
_entity.type
_entity.pdbx_description
1 polymer ?
#
loop_
_entity_poly.entity_id
_entity_poly.type
_entity_poly.pdbx_seq_one_letter_code
_entity_poly.pdbx_strand_id
1 'polypeptide(L)'
;ALTGTLTVSANGDVKILPSGRMQAATDLSAQSGRNIVNEGTVTAGGALALNAPGTVSNAGAMSSAGNASVVARQLDNRGAFTAGLQADGSISPLGALSVQVNSLQNAGTLMAGGNATVTADALGLSGGKFVAGGALTLDANGAITNRAGSVYGGSVFLRASSLDNTGGKLTSGGALTVNVAGAVDNTAG
;
A
#
# COMPACT_ATOMS: atom_id res chain seq x y z
N ALA A 1 19.18 -22.01 -2.72
CA ALA A 1 18.87 -20.63 -3.10
C ALA A 1 17.64 -20.65 -4.00
N LEU A 2 16.66 -19.76 -3.77
CA LEU A 2 15.56 -19.53 -4.70
C LEU A 2 16.13 -18.89 -5.97
N THR A 3 15.71 -19.35 -7.14
CA THR A 3 16.13 -18.79 -8.42
C THR A 3 14.89 -18.61 -9.29
N GLY A 4 14.64 -17.36 -9.75
CA GLY A 4 13.62 -17.05 -10.73
C GLY A 4 12.35 -16.37 -10.17
N THR A 5 11.41 -16.14 -11.10
CA THR A 5 10.09 -15.59 -10.85
C THR A 5 9.13 -16.63 -10.28
N LEU A 6 8.16 -16.16 -9.51
CA LEU A 6 7.00 -16.96 -9.09
C LEU A 6 5.72 -16.34 -9.67
N THR A 7 4.98 -17.14 -10.42
CA THR A 7 3.64 -16.77 -10.86
C THR A 7 2.62 -17.71 -10.23
N VAL A 8 1.66 -17.15 -9.53
CA VAL A 8 0.53 -17.88 -8.93
C VAL A 8 -0.75 -17.42 -9.61
N SER A 9 -1.53 -18.34 -10.14
CA SER A 9 -2.84 -18.05 -10.72
C SER A 9 -3.86 -19.04 -10.15
N ALA A 10 -4.94 -18.51 -9.57
CA ALA A 10 -6.02 -19.31 -8.99
C ALA A 10 -7.38 -18.74 -9.41
N ASN A 11 -8.33 -19.60 -9.76
CA ASN A 11 -9.72 -19.19 -10.02
C ASN A 11 -10.49 -18.84 -8.72
N GLY A 12 -10.01 -19.33 -7.58
CA GLY A 12 -10.53 -19.02 -6.24
C GLY A 12 -9.62 -18.05 -5.48
N ASP A 13 -9.65 -18.12 -4.15
CA ASP A 13 -8.77 -17.33 -3.29
C ASP A 13 -7.33 -17.84 -3.34
N VAL A 14 -6.37 -16.90 -3.24
CA VAL A 14 -4.97 -17.19 -2.88
C VAL A 14 -4.80 -16.89 -1.40
N LYS A 15 -4.44 -17.89 -0.58
CA LYS A 15 -4.29 -17.72 0.88
C LYS A 15 -2.89 -18.11 1.34
N ILE A 16 -2.26 -17.21 2.08
CA ILE A 16 -1.00 -17.43 2.78
C ILE A 16 -1.30 -17.39 4.27
N LEU A 17 -1.28 -18.58 4.91
CA LEU A 17 -1.59 -18.76 6.33
C LEU A 17 -0.48 -18.18 7.23
N PRO A 18 -0.68 -18.02 8.55
CA PRO A 18 0.28 -17.33 9.45
C PRO A 18 1.72 -17.83 9.39
N SER A 19 1.95 -19.13 9.23
CA SER A 19 3.30 -19.71 9.06
C SER A 19 3.71 -19.85 7.59
N GLY A 20 2.81 -19.52 6.65
CA GLY A 20 2.99 -19.67 5.21
C GLY A 20 3.96 -18.65 4.65
N ARG A 21 4.69 -19.06 3.60
CA ARG A 21 5.61 -18.18 2.86
C ARG A 21 5.40 -18.33 1.36
N MET A 22 5.30 -17.20 0.68
CA MET A 22 5.30 -17.11 -0.77
C MET A 22 6.50 -16.24 -1.16
N GLN A 23 7.51 -16.83 -1.81
CA GLN A 23 8.78 -16.16 -2.07
C GLN A 23 9.24 -16.38 -3.50
N ALA A 24 9.78 -15.33 -4.12
CA ALA A 24 10.49 -15.37 -5.39
C ALA A 24 11.86 -14.71 -5.26
N ALA A 25 12.86 -15.23 -5.96
CA ALA A 25 14.18 -14.62 -6.00
C ALA A 25 14.20 -13.33 -6.84
N THR A 26 13.32 -13.25 -7.83
CA THR A 26 13.09 -12.06 -8.65
C THR A 26 11.64 -11.62 -8.48
N ASP A 27 10.84 -11.59 -9.54
CA ASP A 27 9.49 -11.07 -9.50
C ASP A 27 8.49 -12.09 -8.95
N LEU A 28 7.49 -11.61 -8.24
CA LEU A 28 6.35 -12.37 -7.78
C LEU A 28 5.07 -11.77 -8.34
N SER A 29 4.28 -12.57 -9.04
CA SER A 29 2.95 -12.21 -9.51
C SER A 29 1.93 -13.17 -8.93
N ALA A 30 0.93 -12.65 -8.21
CA ALA A 30 -0.20 -13.42 -7.72
C ALA A 30 -1.50 -12.88 -8.32
N GLN A 31 -2.20 -13.73 -9.05
CA GLN A 31 -3.51 -13.46 -9.62
C GLN A 31 -4.53 -14.39 -8.99
N SER A 32 -5.57 -13.83 -8.43
CA SER A 32 -6.71 -14.55 -7.85
C SER A 32 -7.98 -14.24 -8.64
N GLY A 33 -8.84 -15.24 -8.83
CA GLY A 33 -10.20 -15.03 -9.34
C GLY A 33 -11.17 -14.48 -8.29
N ARG A 34 -10.75 -14.34 -7.00
CA ARG A 34 -11.58 -13.84 -5.91
C ARG A 34 -10.78 -12.90 -4.99
N ASN A 35 -10.06 -13.44 -4.00
CA ASN A 35 -9.33 -12.66 -3.00
C ASN A 35 -7.90 -13.16 -2.85
N ILE A 36 -7.00 -12.25 -2.43
CA ILE A 36 -5.66 -12.59 -1.94
C ILE A 36 -5.65 -12.27 -0.44
N VAL A 37 -5.36 -13.29 0.38
CA VAL A 37 -5.33 -13.17 1.85
C VAL A 37 -3.95 -13.55 2.35
N ASN A 38 -3.24 -12.60 2.93
CA ASN A 38 -1.93 -12.84 3.53
C ASN A 38 -1.98 -12.64 5.05
N GLU A 39 -1.77 -13.73 5.78
CA GLU A 39 -1.53 -13.75 7.23
C GLU A 39 -0.08 -14.15 7.56
N GLY A 40 0.68 -14.59 6.54
CA GLY A 40 2.05 -15.02 6.62
C GLY A 40 3.03 -14.02 6.00
N THR A 41 3.90 -14.49 5.12
CA THR A 41 4.94 -13.68 4.48
C THR A 41 4.91 -13.84 2.96
N VAL A 42 4.87 -12.72 2.24
CA VAL A 42 5.05 -12.63 0.80
C VAL A 42 6.29 -11.79 0.50
N THR A 43 7.25 -12.34 -0.24
CA THR A 43 8.51 -11.64 -0.55
C THR A 43 8.91 -11.83 -2.01
N ALA A 44 9.12 -10.72 -2.70
CA ALA A 44 9.70 -10.68 -4.04
C ALA A 44 11.10 -10.04 -3.97
N GLY A 45 12.12 -10.73 -4.51
CA GLY A 45 13.47 -10.16 -4.69
C GLY A 45 13.56 -9.13 -5.80
N GLY A 46 12.53 -9.03 -6.63
CA GLY A 46 12.29 -8.01 -7.67
C GLY A 46 10.96 -7.30 -7.42
N ALA A 47 10.10 -7.25 -8.44
CA ALA A 47 8.77 -6.65 -8.35
C ALA A 47 7.73 -7.59 -7.73
N LEU A 48 6.74 -7.01 -7.04
CA LEU A 48 5.56 -7.70 -6.51
C LEU A 48 4.29 -7.19 -7.21
N ALA A 49 3.53 -8.08 -7.85
CA ALA A 49 2.26 -7.74 -8.47
C ALA A 49 1.13 -8.58 -7.88
N LEU A 50 0.10 -7.91 -7.35
CA LEU A 50 -1.08 -8.54 -6.76
C LEU A 50 -2.33 -8.10 -7.53
N ASN A 51 -3.10 -9.05 -8.07
CA ASN A 51 -4.33 -8.78 -8.81
C ASN A 51 -5.47 -9.67 -8.31
N ALA A 52 -6.55 -9.03 -7.86
CA ALA A 52 -7.75 -9.73 -7.40
C ALA A 52 -9.02 -8.90 -7.65
N PRO A 53 -10.09 -9.44 -8.26
CA PRO A 53 -11.35 -8.70 -8.42
C PRO A 53 -12.06 -8.43 -7.09
N GLY A 54 -11.69 -9.13 -6.02
CA GLY A 54 -12.19 -8.95 -4.67
C GLY A 54 -11.25 -8.13 -3.79
N THR A 55 -10.89 -8.69 -2.65
CA THR A 55 -10.05 -8.03 -1.64
C THR A 55 -8.63 -8.59 -1.67
N VAL A 56 -7.65 -7.69 -1.58
CA VAL A 56 -6.30 -8.01 -1.13
C VAL A 56 -6.23 -7.65 0.36
N SER A 57 -6.13 -8.66 1.23
CA SER A 57 -6.03 -8.50 2.69
C SER A 57 -4.63 -8.87 3.15
N ASN A 58 -4.00 -7.99 3.94
CA ASN A 58 -2.69 -8.21 4.51
C ASN A 58 -2.69 -8.00 6.03
N ALA A 59 -2.65 -9.08 6.78
CA ALA A 59 -2.44 -9.08 8.23
C ALA A 59 -0.98 -9.48 8.60
N GLY A 60 -0.23 -10.03 7.66
CA GLY A 60 1.16 -10.43 7.80
C GLY A 60 2.15 -9.43 7.21
N ALA A 61 3.15 -9.92 6.51
CA ALA A 61 4.15 -9.10 5.84
C ALA A 61 4.14 -9.32 4.33
N MET A 62 4.14 -8.24 3.56
CA MET A 62 4.37 -8.23 2.11
C MET A 62 5.53 -7.32 1.79
N SER A 63 6.46 -7.77 0.96
CA SER A 63 7.60 -6.96 0.56
C SER A 63 8.08 -7.25 -0.85
N SER A 64 8.63 -6.23 -1.49
CA SER A 64 9.38 -6.32 -2.74
C SER A 64 10.69 -5.55 -2.63
N ALA A 65 11.77 -6.06 -3.22
CA ALA A 65 13.00 -5.29 -3.35
C ALA A 65 12.92 -4.22 -4.44
N GLY A 66 12.06 -4.44 -5.43
CA GLY A 66 11.69 -3.47 -6.48
C GLY A 66 10.33 -2.83 -6.22
N ASN A 67 9.60 -2.58 -7.29
CA ASN A 67 8.26 -1.99 -7.25
C ASN A 67 7.22 -2.98 -6.70
N ALA A 68 6.16 -2.44 -6.11
CA ALA A 68 4.97 -3.20 -5.76
C ALA A 68 3.72 -2.60 -6.43
N SER A 69 2.81 -3.47 -6.87
CA SER A 69 1.53 -3.06 -7.43
C SER A 69 0.38 -3.89 -6.87
N VAL A 70 -0.74 -3.22 -6.61
CA VAL A 70 -2.00 -3.85 -6.20
C VAL A 70 -3.12 -3.33 -7.08
N VAL A 71 -3.84 -4.25 -7.72
CA VAL A 71 -5.08 -3.97 -8.43
C VAL A 71 -6.18 -4.85 -7.83
N ALA A 72 -7.17 -4.24 -7.19
CA ALA A 72 -8.24 -4.96 -6.51
C ALA A 72 -9.50 -4.09 -6.35
N ARG A 73 -10.61 -4.70 -5.94
CA ARG A 73 -11.74 -3.90 -5.46
C ARG A 73 -11.43 -3.24 -4.12
N GLN A 74 -10.71 -3.95 -3.24
CA GLN A 74 -10.35 -3.43 -1.92
C GLN A 74 -8.94 -3.87 -1.52
N LEU A 75 -8.18 -2.97 -0.88
CA LEU A 75 -6.97 -3.30 -0.12
C LEU A 75 -7.24 -3.05 1.37
N ASP A 76 -7.16 -4.11 2.21
CA ASP A 76 -7.21 -4.04 3.67
C ASP A 76 -5.83 -4.40 4.22
N ASN A 77 -5.06 -3.38 4.62
CA ASN A 77 -3.71 -3.57 5.17
C ASN A 77 -3.69 -3.29 6.68
N ARG A 78 -3.50 -4.35 7.45
CA ARG A 78 -3.32 -4.33 8.92
C ARG A 78 -1.90 -4.70 9.32
N GLY A 79 -1.15 -5.32 8.41
CA GLY A 79 0.24 -5.72 8.58
C GLY A 79 1.23 -4.72 7.99
N ALA A 80 2.37 -5.22 7.54
CA ALA A 80 3.40 -4.44 6.86
C ALA A 80 3.36 -4.72 5.35
N PHE A 81 3.37 -3.67 4.55
CA PHE A 81 3.54 -3.77 3.10
C PHE A 81 4.59 -2.76 2.64
N THR A 82 5.73 -3.25 2.14
CA THR A 82 6.90 -2.43 1.82
C THR A 82 7.38 -2.68 0.40
N ALA A 83 7.46 -1.64 -0.42
CA ALA A 83 8.15 -1.64 -1.70
C ALA A 83 9.56 -1.03 -1.54
N GLY A 84 10.56 -1.69 -2.11
CA GLY A 84 11.97 -1.29 -2.01
C GLY A 84 12.73 -1.94 -0.85
N LEU A 85 12.15 -2.92 -0.13
CA LEU A 85 12.83 -3.60 0.97
C LEU A 85 13.90 -4.56 0.43
N GLN A 86 15.17 -4.25 0.68
CA GLN A 86 16.31 -5.06 0.27
C GLN A 86 16.57 -6.21 1.26
N ALA A 87 17.37 -7.19 0.82
CA ALA A 87 17.70 -8.37 1.64
C ALA A 87 18.50 -8.03 2.91
N ASP A 88 19.22 -6.91 2.91
CA ASP A 88 19.97 -6.39 4.06
C ASP A 88 19.10 -5.53 5.02
N GLY A 89 17.80 -5.42 4.72
CA GLY A 89 16.85 -4.62 5.49
C GLY A 89 16.83 -3.13 5.13
N SER A 90 17.67 -2.68 4.22
CA SER A 90 17.64 -1.29 3.72
C SER A 90 16.44 -1.04 2.81
N ILE A 91 16.05 0.23 2.67
CA ILE A 91 14.95 0.64 1.79
C ILE A 91 15.54 1.36 0.57
N SER A 92 15.34 0.78 -0.61
CA SER A 92 15.77 1.35 -1.88
C SER A 92 14.86 2.50 -2.31
N PRO A 93 15.40 3.67 -2.66
CA PRO A 93 14.61 4.80 -3.17
C PRO A 93 13.97 4.53 -4.55
N LEU A 94 14.30 3.41 -5.19
CA LEU A 94 13.71 3.01 -6.47
C LEU A 94 12.45 2.15 -6.30
N GLY A 95 12.14 1.66 -5.10
CA GLY A 95 10.97 0.83 -4.81
C GLY A 95 9.68 1.65 -4.79
N ALA A 96 8.96 1.73 -5.90
CA ALA A 96 7.68 2.43 -5.98
C ALA A 96 6.50 1.53 -5.59
N LEU A 97 5.44 2.14 -5.03
CA LEU A 97 4.17 1.48 -4.70
C LEU A 97 3.04 2.07 -5.55
N SER A 98 2.30 1.22 -6.26
CA SER A 98 1.10 1.59 -7.02
C SER A 98 -0.10 0.81 -6.50
N VAL A 99 -1.15 1.51 -6.10
CA VAL A 99 -2.41 0.91 -5.61
C VAL A 99 -3.58 1.47 -6.41
N GLN A 100 -4.35 0.60 -7.07
CA GLN A 100 -5.57 0.93 -7.79
C GLN A 100 -6.71 0.09 -7.22
N VAL A 101 -7.59 0.72 -6.46
CA VAL A 101 -8.67 0.03 -5.74
C VAL A 101 -9.92 0.94 -5.66
N ASN A 102 -11.10 0.37 -5.39
CA ASN A 102 -12.24 1.19 -5.03
C ASN A 102 -12.11 1.68 -3.57
N SER A 103 -11.57 0.85 -2.68
CA SER A 103 -11.37 1.23 -1.27
C SER A 103 -10.03 0.74 -0.75
N LEU A 104 -9.27 1.62 -0.11
CA LEU A 104 -8.12 1.29 0.71
C LEU A 104 -8.47 1.49 2.18
N GLN A 105 -8.17 0.48 3.00
CA GLN A 105 -8.13 0.58 4.46
C GLN A 105 -6.72 0.24 4.93
N ASN A 106 -6.06 1.18 5.60
CA ASN A 106 -4.70 0.98 6.13
C ASN A 106 -4.66 1.30 7.62
N ALA A 107 -4.73 0.27 8.45
CA ALA A 107 -4.47 0.35 9.89
C ALA A 107 -3.06 -0.14 10.25
N GLY A 108 -2.32 -0.70 9.29
CA GLY A 108 -0.95 -1.15 9.40
C GLY A 108 0.05 -0.15 8.82
N THR A 109 1.11 -0.66 8.22
CA THR A 109 2.15 0.14 7.54
C THR A 109 2.13 -0.10 6.05
N LEU A 110 1.99 0.97 5.26
CA LEU A 110 2.32 1.02 3.84
C LEU A 110 3.60 1.83 3.68
N MET A 111 4.59 1.29 2.97
CA MET A 111 5.86 1.97 2.74
C MET A 111 6.33 1.79 1.30
N ALA A 112 6.77 2.88 0.69
CA ALA A 112 7.54 2.88 -0.55
C ALA A 112 8.86 3.60 -0.30
N GLY A 113 9.97 3.01 -0.72
CA GLY A 113 11.26 3.70 -0.67
C GLY A 113 11.35 4.83 -1.68
N GLY A 114 10.71 4.65 -2.85
CA GLY A 114 10.52 5.67 -3.89
C GLY A 114 9.16 6.36 -3.81
N ASN A 115 8.55 6.53 -4.98
CA ASN A 115 7.22 7.15 -5.09
C ASN A 115 6.10 6.18 -4.68
N ALA A 116 5.01 6.73 -4.18
CA ALA A 116 3.78 5.98 -3.98
C ALA A 116 2.59 6.69 -4.63
N THR A 117 1.74 5.92 -5.32
CA THR A 117 0.52 6.41 -5.93
C THR A 117 -0.65 5.52 -5.51
N VAL A 118 -1.68 6.14 -4.98
CA VAL A 118 -2.95 5.47 -4.66
C VAL A 118 -4.08 6.15 -5.40
N THR A 119 -4.84 5.38 -6.17
CA THR A 119 -6.07 5.82 -6.80
C THR A 119 -7.22 4.98 -6.24
N ALA A 120 -8.23 5.63 -5.67
CA ALA A 120 -9.37 4.94 -5.05
C ALA A 120 -10.64 5.79 -5.08
N ASP A 121 -11.79 5.16 -4.76
CA ASP A 121 -13.00 5.93 -4.46
C ASP A 121 -12.99 6.45 -3.01
N ALA A 122 -12.43 5.66 -2.05
CA ALA A 122 -12.31 6.08 -0.66
C ALA A 122 -10.99 5.59 -0.04
N LEU A 123 -10.36 6.44 0.79
CA LEU A 123 -9.12 6.11 1.50
C LEU A 123 -9.33 6.21 3.01
N GLY A 124 -9.20 5.08 3.71
CA GLY A 124 -9.14 4.98 5.17
C GLY A 124 -7.69 4.74 5.62
N LEU A 125 -7.06 5.75 6.20
CA LEU A 125 -5.67 5.70 6.67
C LEU A 125 -5.58 5.81 8.21
N SER A 126 -6.73 5.72 8.88
CA SER A 126 -6.86 5.98 10.32
C SER A 126 -6.08 4.97 11.15
N GLY A 127 -5.27 5.45 12.09
CA GLY A 127 -4.43 4.65 12.98
C GLY A 127 -3.22 4.01 12.28
N GLY A 128 -3.17 4.06 10.94
CA GLY A 128 -2.10 3.46 10.15
C GLY A 128 -0.94 4.42 9.86
N LYS A 129 0.09 3.87 9.23
CA LYS A 129 1.24 4.62 8.74
C LYS A 129 1.37 4.45 7.23
N PHE A 130 1.51 5.57 6.51
CA PHE A 130 1.82 5.55 5.09
C PHE A 130 3.03 6.44 4.82
N VAL A 131 4.10 5.85 4.29
CA VAL A 131 5.36 6.56 4.02
C VAL A 131 5.80 6.33 2.59
N ALA A 132 6.14 7.42 1.90
CA ALA A 132 6.89 7.38 0.65
C ALA A 132 8.18 8.19 0.80
N GLY A 133 9.32 7.61 0.42
CA GLY A 133 10.59 8.33 0.39
C GLY A 133 10.63 9.40 -0.69
N GLY A 134 9.95 9.15 -1.82
CA GLY A 134 9.73 10.09 -2.91
C GLY A 134 8.37 10.79 -2.84
N ALA A 135 7.78 11.07 -4.00
CA ALA A 135 6.45 11.67 -4.10
C ALA A 135 5.35 10.69 -3.65
N LEU A 136 4.43 11.17 -2.82
CA LEU A 136 3.22 10.47 -2.44
C LEU A 136 2.01 11.16 -3.09
N THR A 137 1.28 10.42 -3.91
CA THR A 137 0.02 10.85 -4.51
C THR A 137 -1.13 10.04 -3.93
N LEU A 138 -2.07 10.71 -3.28
CA LEU A 138 -3.32 10.15 -2.79
C LEU A 138 -4.47 10.77 -3.57
N ASP A 139 -5.05 10.02 -4.48
CA ASP A 139 -6.12 10.47 -5.37
C ASP A 139 -7.40 9.69 -5.07
N ALA A 140 -8.32 10.33 -4.36
CA ALA A 140 -9.62 9.77 -4.02
C ALA A 140 -10.77 10.55 -4.69
N ASN A 141 -11.70 9.82 -5.33
CA ASN A 141 -12.94 10.43 -5.80
C ASN A 141 -13.85 10.86 -4.63
N GLY A 142 -13.80 10.12 -3.53
CA GLY A 142 -14.56 10.36 -2.30
C GLY A 142 -13.70 10.88 -1.15
N ALA A 143 -14.04 10.45 0.05
CA ALA A 143 -13.39 10.91 1.28
C ALA A 143 -12.02 10.28 1.52
N ILE A 144 -11.12 11.05 2.12
CA ILE A 144 -9.91 10.57 2.78
C ILE A 144 -10.08 10.75 4.28
N THR A 145 -9.90 9.67 5.05
CA THR A 145 -9.90 9.70 6.52
C THR A 145 -8.51 9.29 7.04
N ASN A 146 -7.88 10.17 7.84
CA ASN A 146 -6.56 9.94 8.44
C ASN A 146 -6.60 10.21 9.95
N ARG A 147 -7.67 9.77 10.64
CA ARG A 147 -7.81 9.97 12.08
C ARG A 147 -6.72 9.25 12.85
N ALA A 148 -5.94 9.97 13.65
CA ALA A 148 -4.80 9.45 14.41
C ALA A 148 -3.79 8.65 13.55
N GLY A 149 -3.87 8.76 12.22
CA GLY A 149 -2.94 8.14 11.28
C GLY A 149 -1.74 9.03 10.98
N SER A 150 -0.74 8.48 10.32
CA SER A 150 0.48 9.21 9.93
C SER A 150 0.77 9.01 8.45
N VAL A 151 0.77 10.10 7.71
CA VAL A 151 1.08 10.15 6.29
C VAL A 151 2.31 11.03 6.08
N TYR A 152 3.32 10.50 5.37
CA TYR A 152 4.54 11.21 5.01
C TYR A 152 4.95 10.91 3.57
N GLY A 153 5.43 11.94 2.86
CA GLY A 153 6.07 11.82 1.56
C GLY A 153 7.22 12.81 1.39
N GLY A 154 8.20 12.52 0.52
CA GLY A 154 9.19 13.50 0.10
C GLY A 154 8.53 14.76 -0.48
N SER A 155 7.46 14.57 -1.27
CA SER A 155 6.40 15.55 -1.55
C SER A 155 5.06 14.85 -1.41
N VAL A 156 3.98 15.59 -1.11
CA VAL A 156 2.63 15.03 -0.98
C VAL A 156 1.64 15.79 -1.84
N PHE A 157 0.92 15.06 -2.67
CA PHE A 157 -0.27 15.53 -3.38
C PHE A 157 -1.48 14.72 -2.91
N LEU A 158 -2.51 15.40 -2.41
CA LEU A 158 -3.76 14.81 -1.97
C LEU A 158 -4.92 15.45 -2.71
N ARG A 159 -5.78 14.62 -3.32
CA ARG A 159 -7.05 15.04 -3.92
C ARG A 159 -8.18 14.20 -3.32
N ALA A 160 -9.26 14.87 -2.87
CA ALA A 160 -10.41 14.21 -2.26
C ALA A 160 -11.69 15.05 -2.37
N SER A 161 -12.86 14.42 -2.15
CA SER A 161 -14.11 15.16 -1.93
C SER A 161 -14.16 15.77 -0.53
N SER A 162 -13.62 15.09 0.48
CA SER A 162 -13.47 15.59 1.86
C SER A 162 -12.23 14.99 2.52
N LEU A 163 -11.67 15.67 3.51
CA LEU A 163 -10.54 15.22 4.30
C LEU A 163 -10.85 15.32 5.80
N ASP A 164 -10.74 14.19 6.49
CA ASP A 164 -10.77 14.13 7.94
C ASP A 164 -9.39 13.70 8.45
N ASN A 165 -8.64 14.65 8.99
CA ASN A 165 -7.31 14.47 9.57
C ASN A 165 -7.32 14.68 11.08
N THR A 166 -8.45 14.44 11.76
CA THR A 166 -8.60 14.61 13.22
C THR A 166 -7.54 13.81 13.98
N GLY A 167 -6.66 14.48 14.74
CA GLY A 167 -5.55 13.87 15.48
C GLY A 167 -4.50 13.20 14.59
N GLY A 168 -4.66 13.27 13.27
CA GLY A 168 -3.74 12.65 12.31
C GLY A 168 -2.57 13.57 11.94
N LYS A 169 -1.54 13.00 11.32
CA LYS A 169 -0.40 13.74 10.79
C LYS A 169 -0.33 13.59 9.28
N LEU A 170 -0.31 14.72 8.59
CA LEU A 170 -0.05 14.80 7.16
C LEU A 170 1.16 15.70 6.95
N THR A 171 2.30 15.11 6.59
CA THR A 171 3.59 15.79 6.54
C THR A 171 4.31 15.55 5.23
N SER A 172 5.17 16.48 4.84
CA SER A 172 5.97 16.41 3.61
C SER A 172 7.38 16.94 3.87
N GLY A 173 8.37 16.31 3.24
CA GLY A 173 9.74 16.81 3.22
C GLY A 173 9.92 18.02 2.29
N GLY A 174 9.06 18.17 1.29
CA GLY A 174 9.03 19.26 0.31
C GLY A 174 7.63 19.85 0.17
N ALA A 175 7.11 19.90 -1.06
CA ALA A 175 5.78 20.44 -1.31
C ALA A 175 4.66 19.57 -0.71
N LEU A 176 3.69 20.21 -0.06
CA LEU A 176 2.42 19.61 0.35
C LEU A 176 1.29 20.33 -0.39
N THR A 177 0.58 19.59 -1.24
CA THR A 177 -0.59 20.10 -1.96
C THR A 177 -1.82 19.31 -1.55
N VAL A 178 -2.84 20.00 -1.04
CA VAL A 178 -4.09 19.40 -0.59
C VAL A 178 -5.23 20.05 -1.36
N ASN A 179 -5.86 19.28 -2.26
CA ASN A 179 -7.01 19.69 -3.08
C ASN A 179 -8.25 18.95 -2.61
N VAL A 180 -9.10 19.62 -1.87
CA VAL A 180 -10.34 19.05 -1.32
C VAL A 180 -11.53 19.88 -1.79
N ALA A 181 -12.51 19.21 -2.42
CA ALA A 181 -13.69 19.88 -2.98
C ALA A 181 -14.68 20.34 -1.89
N GLY A 182 -14.71 19.69 -0.74
CA GLY A 182 -15.65 19.94 0.35
C GLY A 182 -14.95 20.22 1.68
N ALA A 183 -15.39 19.58 2.75
CA ALA A 183 -14.91 19.85 4.10
C ALA A 183 -13.49 19.31 4.35
N VAL A 184 -12.71 20.08 5.09
CA VAL A 184 -11.42 19.67 5.68
C VAL A 184 -11.52 19.81 7.19
N ASP A 185 -11.34 18.71 7.91
CA ASP A 185 -11.18 18.71 9.36
C ASP A 185 -9.74 18.35 9.70
N ASN A 186 -9.05 19.25 10.40
CA ASN A 186 -7.68 19.08 10.89
C ASN A 186 -7.60 19.35 12.40
N THR A 187 -8.67 19.07 13.15
CA THR A 187 -8.70 19.27 14.60
C THR A 187 -7.66 18.39 15.26
N ALA A 188 -6.79 18.98 16.09
CA ALA A 188 -5.69 18.32 16.80
C ALA A 188 -4.72 17.53 15.87
N GLY A 189 -4.65 17.91 14.60
CA GLY A 189 -3.74 17.33 13.61
C GLY A 189 -2.57 18.25 13.25
#